data_1c78597830439e4596fff5766f4ff020
#
_entry.id   1c78597830439e4596fff5766f4ff020
#
_cell.length_a   1.000
_cell.length_b   1.000
_cell.length_c   1.000
_cell.angle_alpha   90.00
_cell.angle_beta   90.00
_cell.angle_gamma   90.00
#
_symmetry.space_group_name_H-M   'P 1'
#
loop_
_entity.id
_entity.type
_entity.pdbx_description
1 polymer ?
#
loop_
_entity_poly.entity_id
_entity_poly.type
_entity_poly.pdbx_seq_one_letter_code
_entity_poly.pdbx_strand_id
1 'polypeptide(L)'
;VSPASTTLAQLTIDDPVGSALDLGTGCGVQSLHLSTHAGHLTATDVNPRCLDLARLTAALNRIDVDFRAGSLYEPVADESFDLIVTNPPYVISPPATAGRLVYREAGLPGDDLVRQIVSGSISQLNPGGTCQVLANWAVLNQPWEERLAGWAPPGADLWVIERERLDPYAYIEMWLADAGLADDPRWPTAYRDWLDYFKALGVRGIGMG
;
A
#
# COMPACT_ATOMS: atom_id res chain seq x y z
N VAL A 1 -10.48 8.96 6.71
CA VAL A 1 -10.05 8.75 5.32
C VAL A 1 -8.84 9.61 5.06
N SER A 2 -7.76 9.02 4.60
CA SER A 2 -6.52 9.76 4.28
C SER A 2 -6.59 10.33 2.86
N PRO A 3 -5.82 11.40 2.54
CA PRO A 3 -5.66 11.88 1.17
C PRO A 3 -5.22 10.78 0.20
N ALA A 4 -4.32 9.89 0.65
CA ALA A 4 -3.85 8.74 -0.14
C ALA A 4 -5.00 7.81 -0.56
N SER A 5 -5.94 7.50 0.35
CA SER A 5 -7.10 6.67 0.01
C SER A 5 -8.01 7.32 -1.03
N THR A 6 -8.19 8.65 -0.95
CA THR A 6 -8.96 9.40 -1.94
C THR A 6 -8.24 9.45 -3.29
N THR A 7 -6.92 9.64 -3.28
CA THR A 7 -6.11 9.64 -4.50
C THR A 7 -6.21 8.30 -5.22
N LEU A 8 -6.07 7.18 -4.50
CA LEU A 8 -6.19 5.86 -5.12
C LEU A 8 -7.58 5.64 -5.72
N ALA A 9 -8.64 5.97 -4.98
CA ALA A 9 -10.01 5.86 -5.49
C ALA A 9 -10.24 6.65 -6.78
N GLN A 10 -9.62 7.84 -6.91
CA GLN A 10 -9.72 8.68 -8.11
C GLN A 10 -8.89 8.15 -9.30
N LEU A 11 -7.84 7.37 -9.03
CA LEU A 11 -6.96 6.80 -10.06
C LEU A 11 -7.33 5.36 -10.41
N THR A 12 -8.19 4.73 -9.61
CA THR A 12 -8.64 3.36 -9.86
C THR A 12 -9.44 3.30 -11.15
N ILE A 13 -9.14 2.29 -11.98
CA ILE A 13 -9.90 1.98 -13.19
C ILE A 13 -11.37 1.75 -12.80
N ASP A 14 -12.28 2.42 -13.47
CA ASP A 14 -13.72 2.40 -13.19
C ASP A 14 -14.54 1.61 -14.25
N ASP A 15 -13.86 0.92 -15.16
CA ASP A 15 -14.50 -0.02 -16.08
C ASP A 15 -15.20 -1.16 -15.32
N PRO A 16 -16.37 -1.62 -15.76
CA PRO A 16 -17.05 -2.75 -15.14
C PRO A 16 -16.19 -4.01 -15.14
N VAL A 17 -16.03 -4.63 -13.97
CA VAL A 17 -15.28 -5.89 -13.79
C VAL A 17 -16.15 -6.96 -13.14
N GLY A 18 -15.90 -8.23 -13.46
CA GLY A 18 -16.61 -9.36 -12.86
C GLY A 18 -16.26 -9.53 -11.38
N SER A 19 -14.98 -9.36 -11.02
CA SER A 19 -14.50 -9.53 -9.65
C SER A 19 -13.41 -8.53 -9.30
N ALA A 20 -13.44 -8.03 -8.04
CA ALA A 20 -12.41 -7.14 -7.53
C ALA A 20 -11.96 -7.53 -6.11
N LEU A 21 -10.69 -7.24 -5.80
CA LEU A 21 -10.09 -7.41 -4.49
C LEU A 21 -9.63 -6.06 -3.93
N ASP A 22 -10.12 -5.69 -2.76
CA ASP A 22 -9.58 -4.61 -1.91
C ASP A 22 -8.59 -5.22 -0.92
N LEU A 23 -7.31 -5.18 -1.27
CA LEU A 23 -6.23 -5.79 -0.48
C LEU A 23 -5.75 -4.83 0.60
N GLY A 24 -5.95 -5.19 1.88
CA GLY A 24 -5.68 -4.30 3.01
C GLY A 24 -6.72 -3.19 3.13
N THR A 25 -8.00 -3.57 3.19
CA THR A 25 -9.16 -2.66 3.06
C THR A 25 -9.24 -1.54 4.10
N GLY A 26 -8.61 -1.71 5.26
CA GLY A 26 -8.69 -0.74 6.35
C GLY A 26 -10.14 -0.50 6.78
N CYS A 27 -10.65 0.72 6.59
CA CYS A 27 -12.04 1.04 6.91
C CYS A 27 -13.00 0.93 5.69
N GLY A 28 -12.61 0.27 4.59
CA GLY A 28 -13.48 -0.02 3.46
C GLY A 28 -13.64 1.09 2.42
N VAL A 29 -12.69 2.02 2.33
CA VAL A 29 -12.78 3.15 1.38
C VAL A 29 -12.70 2.66 -0.07
N GLN A 30 -11.74 1.78 -0.37
CA GLN A 30 -11.61 1.24 -1.72
C GLN A 30 -12.77 0.28 -2.03
N SER A 31 -13.19 -0.52 -1.06
CA SER A 31 -14.38 -1.38 -1.19
C SER A 31 -15.62 -0.57 -1.57
N LEU A 32 -15.84 0.59 -0.94
CA LEU A 32 -16.97 1.45 -1.28
C LEU A 32 -16.88 1.96 -2.72
N HIS A 33 -15.67 2.36 -3.18
CA HIS A 33 -15.46 2.80 -4.55
C HIS A 33 -15.66 1.64 -5.55
N LEU A 34 -15.02 0.51 -5.32
CA LEU A 34 -15.10 -0.68 -6.18
C LEU A 34 -16.53 -1.22 -6.32
N SER A 35 -17.35 -1.09 -5.28
CA SER A 35 -18.75 -1.56 -5.30
C SER A 35 -19.63 -0.91 -6.39
N THR A 36 -19.17 0.19 -6.97
CA THR A 36 -19.91 0.90 -8.05
C THR A 36 -19.75 0.24 -9.42
N HIS A 37 -18.73 -0.61 -9.61
CA HIS A 37 -18.40 -1.20 -10.90
C HIS A 37 -17.91 -2.66 -10.86
N ALA A 38 -17.73 -3.24 -9.68
CA ALA A 38 -17.39 -4.66 -9.52
C ALA A 38 -18.64 -5.52 -9.30
N GLY A 39 -18.75 -6.63 -10.04
CA GLY A 39 -19.84 -7.59 -9.90
C GLY A 39 -19.75 -8.41 -8.61
N HIS A 40 -18.54 -8.77 -8.22
CA HIS A 40 -18.23 -9.43 -6.94
C HIS A 40 -17.04 -8.73 -6.28
N LEU A 41 -17.16 -8.47 -4.98
CA LEU A 41 -16.14 -7.74 -4.23
C LEU A 41 -15.68 -8.52 -3.00
N THR A 42 -14.39 -8.81 -2.96
CA THR A 42 -13.72 -9.37 -1.79
C THR A 42 -12.81 -8.30 -1.16
N ALA A 43 -12.76 -8.26 0.16
CA ALA A 43 -11.91 -7.34 0.90
C ALA A 43 -11.15 -8.07 2.00
N THR A 44 -9.84 -7.83 2.08
CA THR A 44 -8.99 -8.49 3.08
C THR A 44 -8.29 -7.48 3.97
N ASP A 45 -8.03 -7.86 5.21
CA ASP A 45 -7.14 -7.11 6.12
C ASP A 45 -6.59 -8.04 7.19
N VAL A 46 -5.36 -7.77 7.63
CA VAL A 46 -4.71 -8.51 8.72
C VAL A 46 -5.26 -8.11 10.09
N ASN A 47 -5.82 -6.92 10.20
CA ASN A 47 -6.34 -6.35 11.45
C ASN A 47 -7.86 -6.56 11.56
N PRO A 48 -8.34 -7.40 12.50
CA PRO A 48 -9.78 -7.63 12.68
C PRO A 48 -10.59 -6.35 12.95
N ARG A 49 -10.00 -5.35 13.63
CA ARG A 49 -10.66 -4.07 13.88
C ARG A 49 -10.89 -3.28 12.59
N CYS A 50 -9.97 -3.36 11.63
CA CYS A 50 -10.16 -2.78 10.30
C CYS A 50 -11.36 -3.43 9.60
N LEU A 51 -11.45 -4.75 9.63
CA LEU A 51 -12.58 -5.48 9.05
C LEU A 51 -13.92 -5.12 9.72
N ASP A 52 -13.95 -4.90 11.03
CA ASP A 52 -15.17 -4.44 11.71
C ASP A 52 -15.60 -3.05 11.25
N LEU A 53 -14.66 -2.13 11.05
CA LEU A 53 -14.92 -0.81 10.48
C LEU A 53 -15.36 -0.89 9.02
N ALA A 54 -14.74 -1.76 8.23
CA ALA A 54 -15.11 -1.96 6.83
C ALA A 54 -16.52 -2.57 6.70
N ARG A 55 -16.88 -3.54 7.54
CA ARG A 55 -18.26 -4.07 7.63
C ARG A 55 -19.28 -3.00 7.99
N LEU A 56 -18.94 -2.11 8.94
CA LEU A 56 -19.81 -0.98 9.28
C LEU A 56 -19.97 -0.03 8.07
N THR A 57 -18.88 0.28 7.37
CA THR A 57 -18.92 1.09 6.15
C THR A 57 -19.81 0.45 5.10
N ALA A 58 -19.65 -0.85 4.84
CA ALA A 58 -20.47 -1.61 3.90
C ALA A 58 -21.96 -1.59 4.29
N ALA A 59 -22.27 -1.84 5.56
CA ALA A 59 -23.66 -1.83 6.05
C ALA A 59 -24.32 -0.45 5.90
N LEU A 60 -23.62 0.63 6.23
CA LEU A 60 -24.12 2.00 6.10
C LEU A 60 -24.39 2.39 4.65
N ASN A 61 -23.62 1.86 3.70
CA ASN A 61 -23.76 2.14 2.27
C ASN A 61 -24.54 1.07 1.51
N ARG A 62 -24.99 0.00 2.17
CA ARG A 62 -25.76 -1.11 1.59
C ARG A 62 -25.03 -1.79 0.44
N ILE A 63 -23.73 -1.97 0.58
CA ILE A 63 -22.90 -2.72 -0.37
C ILE A 63 -22.62 -4.12 0.18
N ASP A 64 -22.54 -5.08 -0.73
CA ASP A 64 -22.20 -6.47 -0.41
C ASP A 64 -20.68 -6.68 -0.65
N VAL A 65 -19.99 -7.18 0.38
CA VAL A 65 -18.54 -7.40 0.35
C VAL A 65 -18.21 -8.65 1.16
N ASP A 66 -17.41 -9.54 0.56
CA ASP A 66 -16.87 -10.70 1.27
C ASP A 66 -15.60 -10.30 2.04
N PHE A 67 -15.72 -10.19 3.37
CA PHE A 67 -14.62 -9.76 4.24
C PHE A 67 -13.87 -10.93 4.84
N ARG A 68 -12.57 -11.02 4.59
CA ARG A 68 -11.69 -12.09 5.05
C ARG A 68 -10.48 -11.56 5.83
N ALA A 69 -10.15 -12.23 6.94
CA ALA A 69 -8.98 -11.92 7.75
C ALA A 69 -7.76 -12.70 7.28
N GLY A 70 -6.63 -12.02 7.14
CA GLY A 70 -5.34 -12.64 6.81
C GLY A 70 -4.36 -11.68 6.19
N SER A 71 -3.15 -12.16 5.91
CA SER A 71 -2.03 -11.36 5.41
C SER A 71 -1.92 -11.44 3.90
N LEU A 72 -1.79 -10.29 3.25
CA LEU A 72 -1.62 -10.20 1.79
C LEU A 72 -2.65 -11.07 1.05
N TYR A 73 -2.18 -11.95 0.17
CA TYR A 73 -3.01 -12.82 -0.67
C TYR A 73 -3.42 -14.15 0.00
N GLU A 74 -2.94 -14.41 1.22
CA GLU A 74 -3.23 -15.67 1.94
C GLU A 74 -4.73 -16.00 2.03
N PRO A 75 -5.64 -15.05 2.35
CA PRO A 75 -7.07 -15.34 2.44
C PRO A 75 -7.75 -15.65 1.10
N VAL A 76 -7.08 -15.39 0.00
CA VAL A 76 -7.59 -15.52 -1.38
C VAL A 76 -6.66 -16.35 -2.28
N ALA A 77 -5.82 -17.21 -1.68
CA ALA A 77 -4.74 -17.93 -2.37
C ALA A 77 -5.21 -18.77 -3.57
N ASP A 78 -6.44 -19.26 -3.53
CA ASP A 78 -7.03 -20.11 -4.57
C ASP A 78 -7.99 -19.35 -5.51
N GLU A 79 -7.97 -18.00 -5.46
CA GLU A 79 -8.88 -17.15 -6.23
C GLU A 79 -8.12 -16.21 -7.17
N SER A 80 -8.82 -15.71 -8.20
CA SER A 80 -8.28 -14.73 -9.14
C SER A 80 -9.31 -13.62 -9.38
N PHE A 81 -8.81 -12.42 -9.64
CA PHE A 81 -9.61 -11.21 -9.76
C PHE A 81 -9.30 -10.47 -11.06
N ASP A 82 -10.28 -9.74 -11.57
CA ASP A 82 -10.09 -8.86 -12.73
C ASP A 82 -9.42 -7.55 -12.32
N LEU A 83 -9.65 -7.12 -11.06
CA LEU A 83 -9.06 -5.90 -10.51
C LEU A 83 -8.63 -6.13 -9.06
N ILE A 84 -7.37 -5.82 -8.78
CA ILE A 84 -6.85 -5.76 -7.41
C ILE A 84 -6.47 -4.31 -7.12
N VAL A 85 -6.94 -3.77 -6.00
CA VAL A 85 -6.61 -2.41 -5.57
C VAL A 85 -6.05 -2.45 -4.16
N THR A 86 -4.99 -1.70 -3.89
CA THR A 86 -4.41 -1.65 -2.55
C THR A 86 -3.75 -0.32 -2.22
N ASN A 87 -4.00 0.14 -1.00
CA ASN A 87 -3.28 1.24 -0.36
C ASN A 87 -2.55 0.69 0.87
N PRO A 88 -1.43 0.00 0.67
CA PRO A 88 -0.73 -0.67 1.75
C PRO A 88 -0.01 0.33 2.67
N PRO A 89 0.46 -0.10 3.85
CA PRO A 89 1.36 0.72 4.67
C PRO A 89 2.73 0.83 4.01
N TYR A 90 2.89 1.77 3.08
CA TYR A 90 4.04 1.93 2.19
C TYR A 90 5.15 2.84 2.73
N VAL A 91 5.02 3.39 3.94
CA VAL A 91 6.06 4.29 4.49
C VAL A 91 7.33 3.51 4.82
N ILE A 92 8.43 3.92 4.20
CA ILE A 92 9.75 3.37 4.46
C ILE A 92 10.29 4.00 5.75
N SER A 93 10.30 3.22 6.83
CA SER A 93 10.70 3.67 8.17
C SER A 93 11.59 2.65 8.86
N PRO A 94 12.39 3.06 9.85
CA PRO A 94 13.12 2.10 10.69
C PRO A 94 12.15 1.10 11.34
N PRO A 95 12.56 -0.16 11.51
CA PRO A 95 11.75 -1.12 12.24
C PRO A 95 11.65 -0.68 13.71
N ALA A 96 10.57 0.01 14.05
CA ALA A 96 10.34 0.52 15.38
C ALA A 96 9.87 -0.60 16.32
N THR A 97 10.47 -0.67 17.51
CA THR A 97 10.07 -1.61 18.58
C THR A 97 8.87 -1.09 19.37
N ALA A 98 8.63 0.22 19.39
CA ALA A 98 7.50 0.87 20.06
C ALA A 98 7.00 2.07 19.28
N GLY A 99 5.69 2.32 19.31
CA GLY A 99 5.08 3.50 18.70
C GLY A 99 4.90 3.44 17.18
N ARG A 100 5.06 2.26 16.57
CA ARG A 100 4.84 2.07 15.13
C ARG A 100 3.39 2.39 14.74
N LEU A 101 3.23 3.21 13.71
CA LEU A 101 1.93 3.52 13.13
C LEU A 101 1.58 2.47 12.06
N VAL A 102 0.98 1.38 12.51
CA VAL A 102 0.71 0.16 11.71
C VAL A 102 -0.05 0.46 10.41
N TYR A 103 -0.85 1.51 10.38
CA TYR A 103 -1.62 1.90 9.20
C TYR A 103 -0.76 2.45 8.05
N ARG A 104 0.50 2.83 8.31
CA ARG A 104 1.41 3.39 7.31
C ARG A 104 2.76 2.70 7.24
N GLU A 105 3.16 1.98 8.30
CA GLU A 105 4.47 1.36 8.47
C GLU A 105 4.35 -0.16 8.49
N ALA A 106 4.82 -0.83 7.45
CA ALA A 106 4.70 -2.28 7.29
C ALA A 106 5.47 -3.09 8.34
N GLY A 107 6.55 -2.52 8.89
CA GLY A 107 7.50 -3.24 9.74
C GLY A 107 8.40 -4.21 8.99
N LEU A 108 8.35 -4.19 7.66
CA LEU A 108 9.30 -4.86 6.78
C LEU A 108 10.40 -3.89 6.35
N PRO A 109 11.60 -4.36 6.00
CA PRO A 109 12.68 -3.50 5.56
C PRO A 109 12.35 -2.77 4.25
N GLY A 110 12.69 -1.48 4.21
CA GLY A 110 12.58 -0.67 2.99
C GLY A 110 11.18 -0.69 2.38
N ASP A 111 11.12 -1.05 1.11
CA ASP A 111 9.90 -1.19 0.32
C ASP A 111 9.50 -2.66 0.06
N ASP A 112 9.97 -3.57 0.90
CA ASP A 112 9.73 -5.01 0.75
C ASP A 112 8.26 -5.41 0.73
N LEU A 113 7.39 -4.71 1.48
CA LEU A 113 5.95 -5.00 1.44
C LEU A 113 5.37 -4.71 0.05
N VAL A 114 5.68 -3.55 -0.52
CA VAL A 114 5.21 -3.16 -1.86
C VAL A 114 5.74 -4.15 -2.90
N ARG A 115 7.02 -4.54 -2.80
CA ARG A 115 7.61 -5.57 -3.65
C ARG A 115 6.85 -6.89 -3.56
N GLN A 116 6.51 -7.35 -2.35
CA GLN A 116 5.75 -8.60 -2.16
C GLN A 116 4.35 -8.52 -2.79
N ILE A 117 3.67 -7.38 -2.64
CA ILE A 117 2.37 -7.15 -3.25
C ILE A 117 2.47 -7.22 -4.78
N VAL A 118 3.38 -6.46 -5.38
CA VAL A 118 3.55 -6.44 -6.84
C VAL A 118 3.95 -7.83 -7.36
N SER A 119 4.94 -8.48 -6.74
CA SER A 119 5.42 -9.80 -7.19
C SER A 119 4.38 -10.90 -7.04
N GLY A 120 3.50 -10.81 -6.03
CA GLY A 120 2.45 -11.80 -5.79
C GLY A 120 1.18 -11.58 -6.60
N SER A 121 1.00 -10.40 -7.20
CA SER A 121 -0.28 -10.03 -7.83
C SER A 121 -0.68 -10.93 -9.00
N ILE A 122 0.26 -11.34 -9.85
CA ILE A 122 -0.05 -12.12 -11.05
C ILE A 122 -0.74 -13.45 -10.74
N SER A 123 -0.41 -14.06 -9.61
CA SER A 123 -1.02 -15.34 -9.20
C SER A 123 -2.48 -15.19 -8.81
N GLN A 124 -2.92 -13.97 -8.55
CA GLN A 124 -4.26 -13.61 -8.13
C GLN A 124 -5.00 -12.79 -9.21
N LEU A 125 -4.42 -12.63 -10.40
CA LEU A 125 -5.08 -11.94 -11.51
C LEU A 125 -5.62 -12.90 -12.53
N ASN A 126 -6.85 -12.66 -12.98
CA ASN A 126 -7.39 -13.25 -14.18
C ASN A 126 -6.57 -12.81 -15.41
N PRO A 127 -6.55 -13.57 -16.52
CA PRO A 127 -5.93 -13.12 -17.76
C PRO A 127 -6.51 -11.76 -18.21
N GLY A 128 -5.62 -10.77 -18.35
CA GLY A 128 -6.00 -9.38 -18.65
C GLY A 128 -6.42 -8.53 -17.45
N GLY A 129 -6.36 -9.09 -16.24
CA GLY A 129 -6.64 -8.37 -15.00
C GLY A 129 -5.56 -7.35 -14.64
N THR A 130 -5.90 -6.42 -13.77
CA THR A 130 -5.04 -5.29 -13.37
C THR A 130 -4.87 -5.24 -11.85
N CYS A 131 -3.64 -4.94 -11.39
CA CYS A 131 -3.37 -4.62 -10.00
C CYS A 131 -2.91 -3.17 -9.88
N GLN A 132 -3.61 -2.37 -9.08
CA GLN A 132 -3.31 -0.95 -8.82
C GLN A 132 -2.85 -0.77 -7.37
N VAL A 133 -1.66 -0.20 -7.21
CA VAL A 133 -0.99 -0.07 -5.91
C VAL A 133 -0.53 1.36 -5.70
N LEU A 134 -0.94 2.00 -4.60
CA LEU A 134 -0.22 3.18 -4.11
C LEU A 134 1.08 2.73 -3.43
N ALA A 135 2.19 3.39 -3.75
CA ALA A 135 3.49 2.93 -3.31
C ALA A 135 4.48 4.06 -3.04
N ASN A 136 5.37 3.81 -2.08
CA ASN A 136 6.68 4.47 -2.03
C ASN A 136 7.76 3.44 -2.33
N TRP A 137 8.82 3.86 -2.98
CA TRP A 137 9.98 3.01 -3.25
C TRP A 137 11.29 3.73 -2.99
N ALA A 138 12.29 2.99 -2.53
CA ALA A 138 13.61 3.51 -2.30
C ALA A 138 14.35 3.73 -3.64
N VAL A 139 14.88 4.91 -3.85
CA VAL A 139 15.83 5.21 -4.92
C VAL A 139 17.24 4.94 -4.38
N LEU A 140 17.91 3.96 -4.96
CA LEU A 140 19.25 3.50 -4.56
C LEU A 140 20.31 3.92 -5.59
N ASN A 141 21.47 3.25 -5.61
CA ASN A 141 22.53 3.52 -6.57
C ASN A 141 22.24 3.06 -8.01
N GLN A 142 21.29 2.12 -8.18
CA GLN A 142 20.85 1.64 -9.49
C GLN A 142 19.65 2.44 -9.98
N PRO A 143 19.37 2.50 -11.29
CA PRO A 143 18.14 3.07 -11.81
C PRO A 143 16.93 2.43 -11.14
N TRP A 144 16.03 3.25 -10.60
CA TRP A 144 14.87 2.74 -9.87
C TRP A 144 13.89 2.02 -10.82
N GLU A 145 13.84 2.45 -12.07
CA GLU A 145 13.03 1.86 -13.14
C GLU A 145 13.41 0.38 -13.37
N GLU A 146 14.72 0.09 -13.46
CA GLU A 146 15.21 -1.28 -13.60
C GLU A 146 14.93 -2.12 -12.37
N ARG A 147 15.04 -1.51 -11.17
CA ARG A 147 14.76 -2.20 -9.91
C ARG A 147 13.29 -2.57 -9.79
N LEU A 148 12.38 -1.64 -10.10
CA LEU A 148 10.94 -1.90 -10.05
C LEU A 148 10.49 -2.84 -11.16
N ALA A 149 11.08 -2.74 -12.37
CA ALA A 149 10.83 -3.72 -13.42
C ALA A 149 11.14 -5.15 -12.99
N GLY A 150 12.15 -5.34 -12.14
CA GLY A 150 12.48 -6.62 -11.52
C GLY A 150 11.45 -7.15 -10.50
N TRP A 151 10.46 -6.34 -10.09
CA TRP A 151 9.37 -6.78 -9.23
C TRP A 151 8.21 -7.39 -10.03
N ALA A 152 8.08 -7.00 -11.31
CA ALA A 152 7.04 -7.53 -12.16
C ALA A 152 7.26 -9.03 -12.40
N PRO A 153 6.26 -9.88 -12.14
CA PRO A 153 6.37 -11.30 -12.44
C PRO A 153 6.43 -11.53 -13.96
N PRO A 154 7.00 -12.65 -14.41
CA PRO A 154 6.97 -13.01 -15.83
C PRO A 154 5.53 -13.04 -16.37
N GLY A 155 5.30 -12.37 -17.48
CA GLY A 155 3.98 -12.29 -18.12
C GLY A 155 3.11 -11.12 -17.69
N ALA A 156 3.59 -10.27 -16.77
CA ALA A 156 2.94 -9.01 -16.41
C ALA A 156 3.64 -7.81 -17.05
N ASP A 157 2.86 -6.83 -17.49
CA ASP A 157 3.33 -5.49 -17.80
C ASP A 157 3.29 -4.63 -16.53
N LEU A 158 4.32 -3.80 -16.32
CA LEU A 158 4.39 -2.87 -15.20
C LEU A 158 4.42 -1.43 -15.69
N TRP A 159 3.45 -0.65 -15.25
CA TRP A 159 3.43 0.79 -15.46
C TRP A 159 3.55 1.52 -14.12
N VAL A 160 4.59 2.35 -13.98
CA VAL A 160 4.86 3.12 -12.76
C VAL A 160 4.75 4.61 -13.06
N ILE A 161 3.93 5.31 -12.28
CA ILE A 161 3.80 6.77 -12.34
C ILE A 161 4.45 7.34 -11.09
N GLU A 162 5.64 7.95 -11.24
CA GLU A 162 6.26 8.72 -10.18
C GLU A 162 5.60 10.10 -10.12
N ARG A 163 4.78 10.34 -9.09
CA ARG A 163 4.11 11.63 -8.89
C ARG A 163 5.01 12.65 -8.21
N GLU A 164 5.88 12.17 -7.33
CA GLU A 164 6.78 12.98 -6.55
C GLU A 164 8.04 12.20 -6.20
N ARG A 165 9.15 12.91 -6.03
CA ARG A 165 10.38 12.37 -5.48
C ARG A 165 10.89 13.29 -4.37
N LEU A 166 11.11 12.72 -3.19
CA LEU A 166 11.70 13.42 -2.07
C LEU A 166 13.13 12.96 -1.83
N ASP A 167 13.97 13.89 -1.39
CA ASP A 167 15.24 13.51 -0.79
C ASP A 167 15.01 12.87 0.60
N PRO A 168 15.99 12.14 1.13
CA PRO A 168 15.83 11.45 2.42
C PRO A 168 15.47 12.38 3.57
N TYR A 169 15.98 13.59 3.59
CA TYR A 169 15.76 14.55 4.68
C TYR A 169 14.33 15.08 4.68
N ALA A 170 13.87 15.55 3.53
CA ALA A 170 12.49 16.02 3.35
C ALA A 170 11.46 14.92 3.66
N TYR A 171 11.74 13.68 3.25
CA TYR A 171 10.88 12.55 3.54
C TYR A 171 10.80 12.24 5.05
N ILE A 172 11.94 12.26 5.75
CA ILE A 172 12.00 12.04 7.21
C ILE A 172 11.22 13.13 7.93
N GLU A 173 11.46 14.40 7.58
CA GLU A 173 10.80 15.56 8.20
C GLU A 173 9.29 15.47 8.02
N MET A 174 8.81 15.18 6.82
CA MET A 174 7.40 15.01 6.51
C MET A 174 6.75 13.94 7.40
N TRP A 175 7.34 12.77 7.50
CA TRP A 175 6.75 11.66 8.25
C TRP A 175 6.88 11.78 9.76
N LEU A 176 7.94 12.40 10.26
CA LEU A 176 8.06 12.72 11.69
C LEU A 176 7.07 13.81 12.10
N ALA A 177 6.83 14.81 11.26
CA ALA A 177 5.80 15.82 11.48
C ALA A 177 4.39 15.19 11.48
N ASP A 178 4.09 14.32 10.52
CA ASP A 178 2.82 13.57 10.46
C ASP A 178 2.63 12.65 11.68
N ALA A 179 3.71 12.15 12.28
CA ALA A 179 3.67 11.43 13.56
C ALA A 179 3.43 12.34 14.77
N GLY A 180 3.29 13.66 14.59
CA GLY A 180 3.13 14.62 15.67
C GLY A 180 4.40 14.90 16.46
N LEU A 181 5.58 14.63 15.88
CA LEU A 181 6.87 14.82 16.56
C LEU A 181 7.50 16.19 16.32
N ALA A 182 6.92 17.08 15.52
CA ALA A 182 7.54 18.34 15.11
C ALA A 182 8.08 19.18 16.28
N ASP A 183 7.33 19.25 17.40
CA ASP A 183 7.72 19.99 18.62
C ASP A 183 8.04 19.04 19.80
N ASP A 184 8.26 17.75 19.53
CA ASP A 184 8.50 16.75 20.56
C ASP A 184 9.99 16.63 20.87
N PRO A 185 10.40 16.56 22.15
CA PRO A 185 11.81 16.32 22.54
C PRO A 185 12.45 15.07 21.93
N ARG A 186 11.65 14.12 21.47
CA ARG A 186 12.11 12.90 20.79
C ARG A 186 12.52 13.12 19.33
N TRP A 187 12.17 14.26 18.71
CA TRP A 187 12.49 14.55 17.32
C TRP A 187 13.96 14.29 16.95
N PRO A 188 14.99 14.81 17.68
CA PRO A 188 16.38 14.63 17.26
C PRO A 188 16.83 13.15 17.27
N THR A 189 16.28 12.36 18.19
CA THR A 189 16.59 10.93 18.26
C THR A 189 15.92 10.17 17.13
N ALA A 190 14.62 10.38 16.93
CA ALA A 190 13.85 9.77 15.85
C ALA A 190 14.45 10.12 14.48
N TYR A 191 14.78 11.38 14.27
CA TYR A 191 15.39 11.85 13.03
C TYR A 191 16.74 11.14 12.73
N ARG A 192 17.57 10.97 13.76
CA ARG A 192 18.86 10.26 13.64
C ARG A 192 18.66 8.78 13.32
N ASP A 193 17.71 8.12 13.99
CA ASP A 193 17.40 6.70 13.74
C ASP A 193 16.96 6.48 12.30
N TRP A 194 16.15 7.38 11.74
CA TRP A 194 15.73 7.33 10.34
C TRP A 194 16.92 7.55 9.39
N LEU A 195 17.77 8.55 9.66
CA LEU A 195 18.96 8.82 8.85
C LEU A 195 19.91 7.63 8.82
N ASP A 196 20.16 7.01 9.97
CA ASP A 196 21.06 5.87 10.07
C ASP A 196 20.48 4.65 9.35
N TYR A 197 19.16 4.46 9.43
CA TYR A 197 18.47 3.45 8.68
C TYR A 197 18.57 3.67 7.16
N PHE A 198 18.32 4.87 6.68
CA PHE A 198 18.43 5.20 5.26
C PHE A 198 19.86 5.06 4.73
N LYS A 199 20.86 5.46 5.53
CA LYS A 199 22.26 5.21 5.21
C LYS A 199 22.58 3.73 5.09
N ALA A 200 22.09 2.92 6.02
CA ALA A 200 22.30 1.47 6.02
C ALA A 200 21.68 0.80 4.77
N LEU A 201 20.51 1.28 4.32
CA LEU A 201 19.86 0.82 3.10
C LEU A 201 20.46 1.42 1.80
N GLY A 202 21.30 2.45 1.90
CA GLY A 202 21.82 3.17 0.75
C GLY A 202 20.79 4.03 0.02
N VAL A 203 19.75 4.50 0.72
CA VAL A 203 18.68 5.34 0.17
C VAL A 203 19.21 6.71 -0.21
N ARG A 204 18.96 7.12 -1.45
CA ARG A 204 19.32 8.44 -2.01
C ARG A 204 18.12 9.33 -2.27
N GLY A 205 16.96 8.76 -2.31
CA GLY A 205 15.68 9.42 -2.48
C GLY A 205 14.54 8.42 -2.33
N ILE A 206 13.32 8.91 -2.27
CA ILE A 206 12.12 8.10 -2.21
C ILE A 206 11.19 8.55 -3.32
N GLY A 207 10.85 7.62 -4.23
CA GLY A 207 9.79 7.82 -5.21
C GLY A 207 8.44 7.55 -4.58
N MET A 208 7.45 8.32 -4.97
CA MET A 208 6.06 8.23 -4.49
C MET A 208 5.11 8.17 -5.68
N GLY A 209 4.28 7.12 -5.75
CA GLY A 209 3.38 6.87 -6.88
C GLY A 209 2.03 6.29 -6.53
#